data_3e43131628f6a80f2d8eee04bc7c19fd
#
_entry.id   3e43131628f6a80f2d8eee04bc7c19fd
#
_cell.length_a   1.000
_cell.length_b   1.000
_cell.length_c   1.000
_cell.angle_alpha   90.00
_cell.angle_beta   90.00
_cell.angle_gamma   90.00
#
_symmetry.space_group_name_H-M   'P 1'
#
loop_
_entity.id
_entity.type
_entity.pdbx_description
1 polymer ?
#
loop_
_entity_poly.entity_id
_entity_poly.type
_entity_poly.pdbx_seq_one_letter_code
_entity_poly.pdbx_strand_id
1 'polypeptide(L)'
;MNKYIPALLLVTTLAVTGCSKSDRAEATATVKEAAHDTKVALVGAWDEVKSFTFERRDDFNARAKSLSAEFDVKMSELKASYSEAQATASRRAAMDELKNSEADYKAKLDALGTATGDTWDAAKNNVVLAWDRLQASYHKARAS
;
A
#
# COMPACT_ATOMS: atom_id res chain seq x y z
N MET A 1 -22.14 -62.98 9.55
CA MET A 1 -23.28 -62.16 9.10
C MET A 1 -22.74 -60.98 8.31
N ASN A 2 -22.95 -61.07 7.01
CA ASN A 2 -22.44 -60.13 5.98
C ASN A 2 -23.14 -58.79 6.07
N LYS A 3 -22.40 -57.69 5.81
CA LYS A 3 -22.96 -56.57 5.07
C LYS A 3 -21.82 -55.82 4.34
N TYR A 4 -21.75 -56.05 3.05
CA TYR A 4 -20.97 -55.30 2.06
C TYR A 4 -21.59 -53.94 1.87
N ILE A 5 -20.75 -52.86 1.88
CA ILE A 5 -21.14 -51.53 1.44
C ILE A 5 -20.31 -51.24 0.18
N PRO A 6 -20.92 -50.97 -0.98
CA PRO A 6 -20.19 -50.65 -2.20
C PRO A 6 -19.69 -49.21 -2.15
N ALA A 7 -18.43 -49.04 -2.46
CA ALA A 7 -17.76 -47.75 -2.68
C ALA A 7 -18.34 -47.08 -3.93
N LEU A 8 -18.96 -45.92 -3.77
CA LEU A 8 -19.39 -45.06 -4.88
C LEU A 8 -18.24 -44.14 -5.25
N LEU A 9 -17.55 -44.48 -6.34
CA LEU A 9 -16.55 -43.63 -6.98
C LEU A 9 -17.24 -42.46 -7.69
N LEU A 10 -17.23 -41.29 -7.06
CA LEU A 10 -17.63 -40.04 -7.69
C LEU A 10 -16.45 -39.48 -8.47
N VAL A 11 -16.44 -39.71 -9.77
CA VAL A 11 -15.52 -39.07 -10.72
C VAL A 11 -16.02 -37.63 -10.93
N THR A 12 -15.42 -36.68 -10.24
CA THR A 12 -15.62 -35.26 -10.54
C THR A 12 -14.72 -34.87 -11.71
N THR A 13 -15.31 -34.80 -12.89
CA THR A 13 -14.69 -34.17 -14.07
C THR A 13 -14.51 -32.69 -13.79
N LEU A 14 -13.26 -32.25 -13.56
CA LEU A 14 -12.90 -30.83 -13.60
C LEU A 14 -13.03 -30.35 -15.05
N ALA A 15 -14.13 -29.68 -15.34
CA ALA A 15 -14.25 -28.87 -16.53
C ALA A 15 -13.31 -27.69 -16.39
N VAL A 16 -12.18 -27.71 -17.09
CA VAL A 16 -11.33 -26.54 -17.31
C VAL A 16 -12.08 -25.61 -18.26
N THR A 17 -12.95 -24.76 -17.70
CA THR A 17 -13.53 -23.65 -18.43
C THR A 17 -12.43 -22.64 -18.68
N GLY A 18 -12.03 -22.51 -19.95
CA GLY A 18 -11.06 -21.52 -20.38
C GLY A 18 -11.52 -20.12 -19.99
N CYS A 19 -10.66 -19.38 -19.25
CA CYS A 19 -10.88 -17.99 -18.94
C CYS A 19 -11.10 -17.20 -20.24
N SER A 20 -12.31 -16.69 -20.41
CA SER A 20 -12.68 -15.85 -21.53
C SER A 20 -12.00 -14.48 -21.41
N LYS A 21 -11.82 -13.79 -22.54
CA LYS A 21 -11.27 -12.42 -22.55
C LYS A 21 -12.09 -11.44 -21.68
N SER A 22 -13.38 -11.70 -21.50
CA SER A 22 -14.27 -10.95 -20.63
C SER A 22 -13.90 -11.08 -19.15
N ASP A 23 -13.56 -12.29 -18.66
CA ASP A 23 -13.20 -12.52 -17.27
C ASP A 23 -11.90 -11.81 -16.89
N ARG A 24 -10.95 -11.68 -17.84
CA ARG A 24 -9.73 -10.87 -17.66
C ARG A 24 -10.01 -9.37 -17.58
N ALA A 25 -10.95 -8.86 -18.37
CA ALA A 25 -11.34 -7.45 -18.37
C ALA A 25 -12.05 -7.09 -17.06
N GLU A 26 -12.90 -7.97 -16.54
CA GLU A 26 -13.63 -7.79 -15.30
C GLU A 26 -12.71 -7.87 -14.07
N ALA A 27 -11.78 -8.83 -14.03
CA ALA A 27 -10.75 -8.90 -13.00
C ALA A 27 -9.84 -7.66 -12.99
N THR A 28 -9.49 -7.13 -14.17
CA THR A 28 -8.66 -5.93 -14.30
C THR A 28 -9.43 -4.66 -13.89
N ALA A 29 -10.73 -4.59 -14.14
CA ALA A 29 -11.59 -3.49 -13.70
C ALA A 29 -11.74 -3.48 -12.18
N THR A 30 -12.00 -4.63 -11.55
CA THR A 30 -12.12 -4.78 -10.09
C THR A 30 -10.83 -4.43 -9.37
N VAL A 31 -9.67 -4.81 -9.92
CA VAL A 31 -8.36 -4.43 -9.34
C VAL A 31 -8.08 -2.93 -9.49
N LYS A 32 -8.49 -2.29 -10.60
CA LYS A 32 -8.38 -0.84 -10.78
C LYS A 32 -9.30 -0.08 -9.84
N GLU A 33 -10.51 -0.54 -9.63
CA GLU A 33 -11.49 0.06 -8.73
C GLU A 33 -11.05 -0.04 -7.27
N ALA A 34 -10.61 -1.22 -6.82
CA ALA A 34 -10.04 -1.40 -5.49
C ALA A 34 -8.76 -0.56 -5.25
N ALA A 35 -7.92 -0.37 -6.28
CA ALA A 35 -6.74 0.50 -6.20
C ALA A 35 -7.12 1.98 -6.15
N HIS A 36 -8.20 2.38 -6.82
CA HIS A 36 -8.73 3.75 -6.80
C HIS A 36 -9.36 4.07 -5.43
N ASP A 37 -10.19 3.18 -4.89
CA ASP A 37 -10.84 3.35 -3.60
C ASP A 37 -9.82 3.43 -2.45
N THR A 38 -8.76 2.63 -2.53
CA THR A 38 -7.67 2.69 -1.55
C THR A 38 -6.88 4.00 -1.63
N LYS A 39 -6.67 4.53 -2.83
CA LYS A 39 -6.03 5.84 -3.03
C LYS A 39 -6.86 6.96 -2.43
N VAL A 40 -8.17 6.95 -2.69
CA VAL A 40 -9.11 7.96 -2.15
C VAL A 40 -9.18 7.88 -0.63
N ALA A 41 -9.22 6.69 -0.04
CA ALA A 41 -9.26 6.52 1.41
C ALA A 41 -8.00 7.02 2.11
N LEU A 42 -6.81 6.73 1.58
CA LEU A 42 -5.53 7.20 2.15
C LEU A 42 -5.35 8.71 1.98
N VAL A 43 -5.74 9.29 0.84
CA VAL A 43 -5.67 10.74 0.59
C VAL A 43 -6.61 11.48 1.54
N GLY A 44 -7.87 11.02 1.69
CA GLY A 44 -8.84 11.64 2.60
C GLY A 44 -8.41 11.58 4.05
N ALA A 45 -7.81 10.47 4.49
CA ALA A 45 -7.30 10.32 5.85
C ALA A 45 -6.15 11.28 6.17
N TRP A 46 -5.30 11.60 5.18
CA TRP A 46 -4.22 12.57 5.34
C TRP A 46 -4.71 14.02 5.29
N ASP A 47 -5.78 14.33 4.58
CA ASP A 47 -6.38 15.67 4.58
C ASP A 47 -6.93 16.04 5.97
N GLU A 48 -7.50 15.08 6.69
CA GLU A 48 -7.87 15.28 8.10
C GLU A 48 -6.64 15.58 8.97
N VAL A 49 -5.56 14.83 8.80
CA VAL A 49 -4.32 14.96 9.58
C VAL A 49 -3.65 16.32 9.36
N LYS A 50 -3.70 16.88 8.16
CA LYS A 50 -3.16 18.22 7.84
C LYS A 50 -3.77 19.33 8.69
N SER A 51 -5.00 19.16 9.16
CA SER A 51 -5.73 20.16 9.94
C SER A 51 -5.37 20.18 11.44
N PHE A 52 -4.57 19.22 11.93
CA PHE A 52 -4.25 19.15 13.36
C PHE A 52 -3.28 20.25 13.77
N THR A 53 -3.58 20.87 14.92
CA THR A 53 -2.74 21.88 15.58
C THR A 53 -1.75 21.21 16.55
N PHE A 54 -0.85 22.00 17.14
CA PHE A 54 0.11 21.51 18.13
C PHE A 54 -0.56 20.89 19.37
N GLU A 55 -1.71 21.43 19.79
CA GLU A 55 -2.49 20.89 20.91
C GLU A 55 -3.02 19.49 20.60
N ARG A 56 -3.18 19.15 19.34
CA ARG A 56 -3.62 17.85 18.85
C ARG A 56 -2.48 16.98 18.27
N ARG A 57 -1.24 17.28 18.65
CA ARG A 57 -0.05 16.56 18.14
C ARG A 57 -0.08 15.06 18.43
N ASP A 58 -0.68 14.66 19.57
CA ASP A 58 -0.74 13.24 19.94
C ASP A 58 -1.74 12.50 19.04
N ASP A 59 -2.86 13.12 18.69
CA ASP A 59 -3.82 12.59 17.70
C ASP A 59 -3.17 12.49 16.32
N PHE A 60 -2.42 13.52 15.90
CA PHE A 60 -1.64 13.49 14.67
C PHE A 60 -0.68 12.29 14.66
N ASN A 61 0.12 12.13 15.70
CA ASN A 61 1.11 11.07 15.79
C ASN A 61 0.46 9.69 15.77
N ALA A 62 -0.65 9.50 16.48
CA ALA A 62 -1.40 8.24 16.47
C ALA A 62 -1.93 7.93 15.07
N ARG A 63 -2.52 8.91 14.40
CA ARG A 63 -3.06 8.73 13.04
C ARG A 63 -1.98 8.50 12.00
N ALA A 64 -0.89 9.28 12.05
CA ALA A 64 0.26 9.10 11.16
C ALA A 64 0.89 7.71 11.30
N LYS A 65 1.01 7.19 12.52
CA LYS A 65 1.50 5.82 12.77
C LYS A 65 0.55 4.76 12.20
N SER A 66 -0.76 4.92 12.36
CA SER A 66 -1.76 4.00 11.78
C SER A 66 -1.65 3.96 10.26
N LEU A 67 -1.62 5.12 9.60
CA LEU A 67 -1.48 5.22 8.15
C LEU A 67 -0.14 4.67 7.64
N SER A 68 0.93 4.88 8.41
CA SER A 68 2.24 4.29 8.10
C SER A 68 2.20 2.77 8.17
N ALA A 69 1.57 2.19 9.18
CA ALA A 69 1.45 0.74 9.33
C ALA A 69 0.64 0.11 8.18
N GLU A 70 -0.47 0.74 7.78
CA GLU A 70 -1.25 0.31 6.61
C GLU A 70 -0.43 0.38 5.31
N PHE A 71 0.39 1.42 5.17
CA PHE A 71 1.26 1.59 4.02
C PHE A 71 2.43 0.59 4.01
N ASP A 72 3.00 0.28 5.18
CA ASP A 72 4.08 -0.71 5.32
C ASP A 72 3.66 -2.11 4.85
N VAL A 73 2.39 -2.50 5.06
CA VAL A 73 1.84 -3.74 4.50
C VAL A 73 1.91 -3.73 2.97
N LYS A 74 1.45 -2.64 2.34
CA LYS A 74 1.51 -2.49 0.87
C LYS A 74 2.93 -2.46 0.32
N MET A 75 3.85 -1.84 1.06
CA MET A 75 5.27 -1.83 0.74
C MET A 75 5.87 -3.23 0.80
N SER A 76 5.50 -4.02 1.79
CA SER A 76 5.95 -5.41 1.94
C SER A 76 5.45 -6.28 0.80
N GLU A 77 4.20 -6.15 0.38
CA GLU A 77 3.63 -6.85 -0.77
C GLU A 77 4.36 -6.48 -2.08
N LEU A 78 4.64 -5.18 -2.29
CA LEU A 78 5.38 -4.73 -3.46
C LEU A 78 6.82 -5.28 -3.46
N LYS A 79 7.51 -5.22 -2.32
CA LYS A 79 8.87 -5.77 -2.16
C LYS A 79 8.89 -7.28 -2.38
N ALA A 80 7.89 -8.03 -1.90
CA ALA A 80 7.78 -9.47 -2.12
C ALA A 80 7.56 -9.84 -3.58
N SER A 81 6.88 -8.99 -4.35
CA SER A 81 6.65 -9.17 -5.79
C SER A 81 7.84 -8.72 -6.66
N TYR A 82 8.85 -8.07 -6.06
CA TYR A 82 10.01 -7.54 -6.77
C TYR A 82 11.13 -8.58 -6.85
N SER A 83 11.64 -8.79 -8.07
CA SER A 83 12.84 -9.60 -8.33
C SER A 83 13.89 -8.73 -9.02
N GLU A 84 14.98 -8.46 -8.34
CA GLU A 84 16.05 -7.64 -8.88
C GLU A 84 16.69 -8.23 -10.13
N ALA A 85 16.83 -9.55 -10.16
CA ALA A 85 17.40 -10.28 -11.31
C ALA A 85 16.54 -10.16 -12.59
N GLN A 86 15.23 -10.00 -12.43
CA GLN A 86 14.27 -9.91 -13.55
C GLN A 86 13.79 -8.47 -13.81
N ALA A 87 14.16 -7.53 -12.94
CA ALA A 87 13.69 -6.14 -13.04
C ALA A 87 14.40 -5.41 -14.19
N THR A 88 13.61 -4.59 -14.89
CA THR A 88 14.14 -3.62 -15.85
C THR A 88 14.95 -2.54 -15.13
N ALA A 89 15.79 -1.81 -15.85
CA ALA A 89 16.50 -0.67 -15.29
C ALA A 89 15.53 0.39 -14.72
N SER A 90 14.41 0.64 -15.41
CA SER A 90 13.36 1.55 -14.95
C SER A 90 12.74 1.09 -13.63
N ARG A 91 12.44 -0.21 -13.50
CA ARG A 91 11.85 -0.76 -12.27
C ARG A 91 12.83 -0.71 -11.09
N ARG A 92 14.11 -0.99 -11.31
CA ARG A 92 15.15 -0.83 -10.28
C ARG A 92 15.22 0.62 -9.80
N ALA A 93 15.32 1.58 -10.71
CA ALA A 93 15.35 3.00 -10.37
C ALA A 93 14.10 3.46 -9.61
N ALA A 94 12.92 2.97 -9.97
CA ALA A 94 11.68 3.26 -9.25
C ALA A 94 11.65 2.67 -7.83
N MET A 95 12.20 1.48 -7.63
CA MET A 95 12.33 0.87 -6.30
C MET A 95 13.34 1.59 -5.42
N ASP A 96 14.45 2.08 -5.98
CA ASP A 96 15.43 2.90 -5.24
C ASP A 96 14.83 4.25 -4.84
N GLU A 97 14.09 4.90 -5.73
CA GLU A 97 13.37 6.14 -5.43
C GLU A 97 12.35 5.92 -4.30
N LEU A 98 11.60 4.82 -4.35
CA LEU A 98 10.65 4.44 -3.31
C LEU A 98 11.33 4.25 -1.95
N LYS A 99 12.45 3.53 -1.91
CA LYS A 99 13.24 3.32 -0.69
C LYS A 99 13.74 4.64 -0.09
N ASN A 100 14.22 5.56 -0.94
CA ASN A 100 14.68 6.87 -0.50
C ASN A 100 13.51 7.72 0.04
N SER A 101 12.35 7.69 -0.60
CA SER A 101 11.16 8.40 -0.14
C SER A 101 10.62 7.84 1.18
N GLU A 102 10.69 6.53 1.39
CA GLU A 102 10.34 5.89 2.67
C GLU A 102 11.26 6.35 3.80
N ALA A 103 12.57 6.40 3.55
CA ALA A 103 13.54 6.87 4.52
C ALA A 103 13.35 8.36 4.87
N ASP A 104 13.10 9.22 3.86
CA ASP A 104 12.83 10.65 4.08
C ASP A 104 11.55 10.85 4.91
N TYR A 105 10.47 10.15 4.57
CA TYR A 105 9.23 10.22 5.34
C TYR A 105 9.43 9.83 6.82
N LYS A 106 10.11 8.73 7.09
CA LYS A 106 10.41 8.30 8.48
C LYS A 106 11.24 9.33 9.23
N ALA A 107 12.26 9.90 8.60
CA ALA A 107 13.08 10.95 9.21
C ALA A 107 12.28 12.22 9.52
N LYS A 108 11.34 12.62 8.65
CA LYS A 108 10.47 13.78 8.90
C LYS A 108 9.47 13.51 10.01
N LEU A 109 8.94 12.29 10.09
CA LEU A 109 8.04 11.88 11.16
C LEU A 109 8.75 11.88 12.53
N ASP A 110 9.99 11.39 12.59
CA ASP A 110 10.81 11.42 13.80
C ASP A 110 11.12 12.87 14.23
N ALA A 111 11.48 13.74 13.28
CA ALA A 111 11.72 15.16 13.55
C ALA A 111 10.46 15.87 14.08
N LEU A 112 9.29 15.51 13.59
CA LEU A 112 8.02 16.05 14.10
C LEU A 112 7.78 15.65 15.56
N GLY A 113 8.19 14.45 15.97
CA GLY A 113 8.07 13.98 17.35
C GLY A 113 8.82 14.84 18.38
N THR A 114 9.82 15.61 17.94
CA THR A 114 10.62 16.53 18.76
C THR A 114 10.28 18.01 18.53
N ALA A 115 9.29 18.31 17.68
CA ALA A 115 8.91 19.69 17.37
C ALA A 115 8.23 20.36 18.58
N THR A 116 8.54 21.65 18.75
CA THR A 116 7.89 22.56 19.72
C THR A 116 6.69 23.24 19.08
N GLY A 117 5.88 23.97 19.87
CA GLY A 117 4.75 24.73 19.33
C GLY A 117 5.15 25.64 18.17
N ASP A 118 6.28 26.33 18.28
CA ASP A 118 6.76 27.28 17.25
C ASP A 118 7.24 26.59 15.97
N THR A 119 7.69 25.34 16.06
CA THR A 119 8.26 24.59 14.91
C THR A 119 7.29 23.53 14.36
N TRP A 120 6.18 23.30 15.03
CA TRP A 120 5.21 22.24 14.70
C TRP A 120 4.67 22.33 13.28
N ASP A 121 4.17 23.50 12.88
CA ASP A 121 3.54 23.64 11.56
C ASP A 121 4.52 23.40 10.42
N ALA A 122 5.76 23.87 10.56
CA ALA A 122 6.80 23.62 9.58
C ALA A 122 7.18 22.13 9.53
N ALA A 123 7.33 21.48 10.69
CA ALA A 123 7.66 20.05 10.78
C ALA A 123 6.51 19.20 10.23
N LYS A 124 5.25 19.51 10.57
CA LYS A 124 4.05 18.86 10.04
C LYS A 124 3.98 18.95 8.51
N ASN A 125 4.18 20.14 7.95
CA ASN A 125 4.19 20.33 6.51
C ASN A 125 5.27 19.50 5.82
N ASN A 126 6.45 19.36 6.42
CA ASN A 126 7.52 18.50 5.90
C ASN A 126 7.10 17.02 5.89
N VAL A 127 6.41 16.54 6.92
CA VAL A 127 5.86 15.17 6.95
C VAL A 127 4.84 14.97 5.83
N VAL A 128 3.92 15.91 5.65
CA VAL A 128 2.91 15.86 4.59
C VAL A 128 3.54 15.78 3.21
N LEU A 129 4.51 16.65 2.92
CA LEU A 129 5.23 16.64 1.64
C LEU A 129 6.02 15.35 1.40
N ALA A 130 6.65 14.81 2.46
CA ALA A 130 7.37 13.54 2.37
C ALA A 130 6.41 12.36 2.14
N TRP A 131 5.24 12.38 2.75
CA TRP A 131 4.19 11.40 2.49
C TRP A 131 3.68 11.43 1.03
N ASP A 132 3.41 12.62 0.49
CA ASP A 132 2.96 12.77 -0.89
C ASP A 132 4.01 12.21 -1.88
N ARG A 133 5.30 12.46 -1.62
CA ARG A 133 6.41 11.88 -2.41
C ARG A 133 6.47 10.36 -2.28
N LEU A 134 6.30 9.83 -1.07
CA LEU A 134 6.31 8.40 -0.81
C LEU A 134 5.18 7.70 -1.58
N GLN A 135 3.98 8.25 -1.57
CA GLN A 135 2.86 7.73 -2.35
C GLN A 135 3.13 7.76 -3.85
N ALA A 136 3.65 8.87 -4.37
CA ALA A 136 4.00 9.00 -5.78
C ALA A 136 5.04 7.96 -6.22
N SER A 137 6.10 7.78 -5.41
CA SER A 137 7.16 6.79 -5.66
C SER A 137 6.62 5.35 -5.61
N TYR A 138 5.71 5.05 -4.69
CA TYR A 138 5.04 3.77 -4.61
C TYR A 138 4.21 3.46 -5.87
N HIS A 139 3.43 4.42 -6.34
CA HIS A 139 2.66 4.25 -7.57
C HIS A 139 3.55 4.05 -8.80
N LYS A 140 4.67 4.77 -8.88
CA LYS A 140 5.66 4.61 -9.93
C LYS A 140 6.29 3.22 -9.92
N ALA A 141 6.70 2.74 -8.74
CA ALA A 141 7.29 1.42 -8.59
C ALA A 141 6.31 0.26 -8.91
N ARG A 142 5.00 0.46 -8.66
CA ARG A 142 3.97 -0.51 -9.05
C ARG A 142 3.69 -0.54 -10.55
N ALA A 143 3.84 0.60 -11.24
CA ALA A 143 3.54 0.74 -12.66
C ALA A 143 4.71 0.33 -13.58
N SER A 144 5.94 0.17 -13.02
CA SER A 144 7.17 -0.19 -13.74
C SER A 144 7.35 -1.72 -13.85
#